data_744263966c328ef42b7f685bdf6c86a9
#
_entry.id   744263966c328ef42b7f685bdf6c86a9
#
_cell.length_a   1.000
_cell.length_b   1.000
_cell.length_c   1.000
_cell.angle_alpha   90.00
_cell.angle_beta   90.00
_cell.angle_gamma   90.00
#
_symmetry.space_group_name_H-M   'P 1'
#
loop_
_entity.id
_entity.type
_entity.pdbx_description
1 polymer ?
#
loop_
_entity_poly.entity_id
_entity_poly.type
_entity_poly.pdbx_seq_one_letter_code
_entity_poly.pdbx_strand_id
1 'polypeptide(L)'
;YNKALNFEVGRLKSLFNLIGAWENELKKIHEKLSKQTKNEKALKNVNGMMDMVKQLKLVGKDSPGDRQVGAWQSVRITPASAINEVEKVAMARADVPSEQDWKRISDAAALIDNYKLQLSQFEVSNWEKFIKLNKKSN
;
A
#
# COMPACT_ATOMS: atom_id res chain seq x y z
N TYR A 1 13.14 -21.39 -3.25
CA TYR A 1 13.48 -19.97 -3.09
C TYR A 1 12.70 -19.07 -4.04
N ASN A 2 12.75 -19.37 -5.34
CA ASN A 2 12.04 -18.59 -6.34
C ASN A 2 10.53 -18.64 -6.16
N LYS A 3 9.98 -19.78 -5.78
CA LYS A 3 8.55 -19.91 -5.47
C LYS A 3 8.16 -19.06 -4.27
N ALA A 4 8.98 -19.04 -3.22
CA ALA A 4 8.73 -18.22 -2.04
C ALA A 4 8.78 -16.74 -2.39
N LEU A 5 9.76 -16.32 -3.18
CA LEU A 5 9.88 -14.94 -3.63
C LEU A 5 8.68 -14.53 -4.48
N ASN A 6 8.31 -15.36 -5.45
CA ASN A 6 7.18 -15.07 -6.34
C ASN A 6 5.86 -14.99 -5.57
N PHE A 7 5.70 -15.83 -4.55
CA PHE A 7 4.53 -15.79 -3.67
C PHE A 7 4.43 -14.44 -2.95
N GLU A 8 5.54 -13.96 -2.41
CA GLU A 8 5.55 -12.67 -1.69
C GLU A 8 5.36 -11.48 -2.63
N VAL A 9 5.95 -11.52 -3.82
CA VAL A 9 5.73 -10.51 -4.85
C VAL A 9 4.25 -10.44 -5.22
N GLY A 10 3.61 -11.61 -5.39
CA GLY A 10 2.19 -11.71 -5.70
C GLY A 10 1.30 -11.16 -4.60
N ARG A 11 1.64 -11.44 -3.33
CA ARG A 11 0.89 -10.91 -2.19
C ARG A 11 0.93 -9.39 -2.16
N LEU A 12 2.13 -8.82 -2.30
CA LEU A 12 2.30 -7.37 -2.29
C LEU A 12 1.56 -6.72 -3.46
N LYS A 13 1.66 -7.30 -4.64
CA LYS A 13 0.94 -6.83 -5.83
C LYS A 13 -0.58 -6.82 -5.59
N SER A 14 -1.11 -7.85 -4.95
CA SER A 14 -2.54 -7.94 -4.62
C SER A 14 -2.97 -6.80 -3.67
N LEU A 15 -2.12 -6.47 -2.69
CA LEU A 15 -2.40 -5.38 -1.76
C LEU A 15 -2.41 -4.02 -2.48
N PHE A 16 -1.48 -3.78 -3.39
CA PHE A 16 -1.47 -2.56 -4.19
C PHE A 16 -2.65 -2.49 -5.16
N ASN A 17 -3.09 -3.64 -5.69
CA ASN A 17 -4.29 -3.70 -6.51
C ASN A 17 -5.54 -3.32 -5.72
N LEU A 18 -5.61 -3.75 -4.46
CA LEU A 18 -6.70 -3.36 -3.56
C LEU A 18 -6.73 -1.84 -3.34
N ILE A 19 -5.57 -1.24 -3.08
CA ILE A 19 -5.45 0.21 -2.94
C ILE A 19 -5.88 0.91 -4.24
N GLY A 20 -5.46 0.40 -5.38
CA GLY A 20 -5.86 0.93 -6.68
C GLY A 20 -7.37 0.90 -6.87
N ALA A 21 -8.02 -0.16 -6.42
CA ALA A 21 -9.49 -0.25 -6.47
C ALA A 21 -10.13 0.81 -5.58
N TRP A 22 -9.61 1.04 -4.39
CA TRP A 22 -10.08 2.11 -3.50
C TRP A 22 -9.89 3.49 -4.13
N GLU A 23 -8.72 3.74 -4.73
CA GLU A 23 -8.43 5.00 -5.42
C GLU A 23 -9.42 5.25 -6.56
N ASN A 24 -9.71 4.23 -7.36
CA ASN A 24 -10.66 4.34 -8.47
C ASN A 24 -12.08 4.63 -7.97
N GLU A 25 -12.50 3.97 -6.90
CA GLU A 25 -13.83 4.21 -6.33
C GLU A 25 -13.94 5.62 -5.78
N LEU A 26 -12.91 6.11 -5.09
CA LEU A 26 -12.87 7.47 -4.57
C LEU A 26 -12.92 8.52 -5.69
N LYS A 27 -12.25 8.25 -6.80
CA LYS A 27 -12.28 9.12 -7.97
C LYS A 27 -13.69 9.25 -8.53
N LYS A 28 -14.40 8.13 -8.66
CA LYS A 28 -15.78 8.11 -9.14
C LYS A 28 -16.71 8.89 -8.22
N ILE A 29 -16.58 8.70 -6.92
CA ILE A 29 -17.39 9.40 -5.92
C ILE A 29 -17.08 10.91 -5.97
N HIS A 30 -15.81 11.27 -6.05
CA HIS A 30 -15.39 12.68 -6.13
C HIS A 30 -15.98 13.36 -7.38
N GLU A 31 -15.88 12.72 -8.53
CA GLU A 31 -16.44 13.25 -9.78
C GLU A 31 -17.95 13.45 -9.67
N LYS A 32 -18.66 12.49 -9.10
CA LYS A 32 -20.10 12.58 -8.91
C LYS A 32 -20.47 13.75 -8.00
N LEU A 33 -19.77 13.90 -6.88
CA LEU A 33 -20.04 14.94 -5.90
C LEU A 33 -19.68 16.34 -6.42
N SER A 34 -18.62 16.46 -7.22
CA SER A 34 -18.21 17.76 -7.75
C SER A 34 -19.20 18.33 -8.77
N LYS A 35 -20.07 17.51 -9.33
CA LYS A 35 -21.13 17.96 -10.25
C LYS A 35 -22.41 18.39 -9.55
N GLN A 36 -22.53 18.15 -8.24
CA GLN A 36 -23.70 18.52 -7.45
C GLN A 36 -23.45 19.84 -6.71
N THR A 37 -24.52 20.59 -6.46
CA THR A 37 -24.42 21.81 -5.66
C THR A 37 -24.66 21.47 -4.18
N LYS A 38 -23.98 22.19 -3.27
CA LYS A 38 -24.13 22.06 -1.81
C LYS A 38 -23.57 20.75 -1.23
N ASN A 39 -22.36 20.35 -1.66
CA ASN A 39 -21.72 19.10 -1.22
C ASN A 39 -20.41 19.29 -0.46
N GLU A 40 -20.21 20.44 0.14
CA GLU A 40 -18.94 20.77 0.80
C GLU A 40 -18.53 19.73 1.84
N LYS A 41 -19.49 19.28 2.67
CA LYS A 41 -19.22 18.29 3.70
C LYS A 41 -18.86 16.92 3.10
N ALA A 42 -19.61 16.50 2.08
CA ALA A 42 -19.37 15.24 1.40
C ALA A 42 -18.03 15.24 0.67
N LEU A 43 -17.70 16.34 -0.01
CA LEU A 43 -16.40 16.50 -0.69
C LEU A 43 -15.24 16.47 0.31
N LYS A 44 -15.41 17.11 1.47
CA LYS A 44 -14.40 17.09 2.52
C LYS A 44 -14.16 15.67 3.02
N ASN A 45 -15.21 14.89 3.20
CA ASN A 45 -15.09 13.50 3.62
C ASN A 45 -14.37 12.65 2.57
N VAL A 46 -14.71 12.81 1.30
CA VAL A 46 -14.03 12.09 0.20
C VAL A 46 -12.55 12.46 0.15
N ASN A 47 -12.23 13.74 0.25
CA ASN A 47 -10.85 14.22 0.24
C ASN A 47 -10.06 13.64 1.41
N GLY A 48 -10.69 13.56 2.59
CA GLY A 48 -10.09 12.93 3.77
C GLY A 48 -9.77 11.46 3.52
N MET A 49 -10.70 10.73 2.91
CA MET A 49 -10.47 9.31 2.55
C MET A 49 -9.38 9.17 1.50
N MET A 50 -9.34 10.06 0.51
CA MET A 50 -8.26 10.05 -0.49
C MET A 50 -6.89 10.24 0.16
N ASP A 51 -6.79 11.14 1.13
CA ASP A 51 -5.54 11.36 1.87
C ASP A 51 -5.15 10.12 2.67
N MET A 52 -6.11 9.46 3.34
CA MET A 52 -5.83 8.24 4.10
C MET A 52 -5.33 7.12 3.18
N VAL A 53 -5.97 6.91 2.04
CA VAL A 53 -5.56 5.89 1.07
C VAL A 53 -4.17 6.21 0.51
N LYS A 54 -3.90 7.47 0.23
CA LYS A 54 -2.58 7.93 -0.23
C LYS A 54 -1.50 7.61 0.80
N GLN A 55 -1.76 7.87 2.08
CA GLN A 55 -0.81 7.55 3.16
C GLN A 55 -0.57 6.05 3.26
N LEU A 56 -1.62 5.24 3.15
CA LEU A 56 -1.47 3.78 3.16
C LEU A 56 -0.63 3.29 1.98
N LYS A 57 -0.80 3.88 0.82
CA LYS A 57 0.01 3.56 -0.36
C LYS A 57 1.49 3.87 -0.11
N LEU A 58 1.78 5.02 0.52
CA LEU A 58 3.15 5.42 0.84
C LEU A 58 3.80 4.52 1.88
N VAL A 59 3.03 3.97 2.81
CA VAL A 59 3.54 3.00 3.79
C VAL A 59 4.08 1.76 3.08
N GLY A 60 3.44 1.33 2.01
CA GLY A 60 3.83 0.13 1.28
C GLY A 60 4.87 0.34 0.20
N LYS A 61 5.00 1.55 -0.33
CA LYS A 61 5.91 1.89 -1.43
C LYS A 61 6.95 2.91 -1.01
N ASP A 62 8.11 2.83 -1.65
CA ASP A 62 9.08 3.91 -1.55
C ASP A 62 8.56 5.13 -2.30
N SER A 63 8.58 6.27 -1.62
CA SER A 63 8.24 7.55 -2.23
C SER A 63 9.54 8.33 -2.47
N PRO A 64 9.72 8.96 -3.63
CA PRO A 64 10.89 9.82 -3.86
C PRO A 64 11.02 10.92 -2.80
N GLY A 65 9.92 11.36 -2.20
CA GLY A 65 9.92 12.35 -1.13
C GLY A 65 10.58 11.87 0.15
N ASP A 66 10.54 10.58 0.43
CA ASP A 66 11.14 10.00 1.63
C ASP A 66 12.67 9.99 1.57
N ARG A 67 13.24 10.15 0.39
CA ARG A 67 14.69 10.17 0.18
C ARG A 67 15.32 11.55 0.34
N GLN A 68 14.54 12.57 0.48
CA GLN A 68 15.03 13.96 0.55
C GLN A 68 15.44 14.39 1.94
N VAL A 69 15.25 13.58 2.91
CA VAL A 69 15.56 13.94 4.29
C VAL A 69 16.94 13.44 4.61
N GLY A 70 17.85 14.34 4.74
CA GLY A 70 19.26 14.23 5.09
C GLY A 70 19.91 12.85 5.17
N ALA A 71 21.14 12.76 4.71
CA ALA A 71 21.88 11.51 4.54
C ALA A 71 22.05 10.66 5.81
N TRP A 72 21.63 11.14 6.97
CA TRP A 72 21.76 10.46 8.26
C TRP A 72 20.43 10.01 8.87
N GLN A 73 19.34 10.19 8.14
CA GLN A 73 18.08 9.61 8.57
C GLN A 73 17.95 8.19 8.00
N SER A 74 17.60 7.26 8.88
CA SER A 74 17.38 5.88 8.48
C SER A 74 16.39 5.80 7.33
N VAL A 75 16.80 5.18 6.23
CA VAL A 75 15.91 4.89 5.11
C VAL A 75 14.81 3.98 5.64
N ARG A 76 13.57 4.46 5.52
CA ARG A 76 12.42 3.68 5.93
C ARG A 76 12.31 2.42 5.05
N ILE A 77 12.30 1.25 5.69
CA ILE A 77 12.15 -0.01 4.98
C ILE A 77 10.66 -0.26 4.76
N THR A 78 10.24 -0.24 3.50
CA THR A 78 8.87 -0.54 3.12
C THR A 78 8.77 -1.96 2.60
N PRO A 79 7.55 -2.55 2.53
CA PRO A 79 7.38 -3.84 1.87
C PRO A 79 7.93 -3.87 0.44
N ALA A 80 7.73 -2.80 -0.33
CA ALA A 80 8.23 -2.72 -1.70
C ALA A 80 9.76 -2.70 -1.74
N SER A 81 10.41 -1.92 -0.87
CA SER A 81 11.88 -1.85 -0.84
C SER A 81 12.49 -3.17 -0.38
N ALA A 82 11.87 -3.86 0.57
CA ALA A 82 12.33 -5.16 1.03
C ALA A 82 12.27 -6.22 -0.08
N ILE A 83 11.19 -6.25 -0.85
CA ILE A 83 11.05 -7.16 -1.99
C ILE A 83 12.05 -6.82 -3.09
N ASN A 84 12.25 -5.53 -3.39
CA ASN A 84 13.22 -5.10 -4.38
C ASN A 84 14.64 -5.55 -4.02
N GLU A 85 15.00 -5.48 -2.74
CA GLU A 85 16.30 -5.91 -2.27
C GLU A 85 16.48 -7.43 -2.45
N VAL A 86 15.46 -8.22 -2.12
CA VAL A 86 15.47 -9.67 -2.31
C VAL A 86 15.65 -10.01 -3.81
N GLU A 87 14.92 -9.33 -4.68
CA GLU A 87 15.00 -9.55 -6.13
C GLU A 87 16.40 -9.22 -6.68
N LYS A 88 16.99 -8.12 -6.24
CA LYS A 88 18.34 -7.73 -6.67
C LYS A 88 19.39 -8.76 -6.28
N VAL A 89 19.31 -9.25 -5.05
CA VAL A 89 20.25 -10.27 -4.56
C VAL A 89 20.05 -11.58 -5.33
N ALA A 90 18.82 -11.98 -5.59
CA ALA A 90 18.50 -13.20 -6.33
C ALA A 90 19.02 -13.13 -7.77
N MET A 91 18.91 -11.98 -8.42
CA MET A 91 19.39 -11.79 -9.80
C MET A 91 20.92 -11.78 -9.90
N ALA A 92 21.61 -11.33 -8.84
CA ALA A 92 23.06 -11.22 -8.82
C ALA A 92 23.74 -12.56 -8.53
N ARG A 93 23.00 -13.58 -8.13
CA ARG A 93 23.56 -14.87 -7.69
C ARG A 93 23.17 -15.99 -8.61
N ALA A 94 24.20 -16.83 -8.93
CA ALA A 94 24.02 -18.06 -9.70
C ALA A 94 24.02 -19.31 -8.82
N ASP A 95 24.26 -19.17 -7.51
CA ASP A 95 24.42 -20.29 -6.59
C ASP A 95 23.19 -20.54 -5.70
N VAL A 96 23.24 -21.58 -4.91
CA VAL A 96 22.15 -21.97 -4.00
C VAL A 96 21.89 -20.89 -2.97
N PRO A 97 20.61 -20.54 -2.66
CA PRO A 97 20.31 -19.54 -1.65
C PRO A 97 20.90 -19.87 -0.29
N SER A 98 21.50 -18.87 0.35
CA SER A 98 22.06 -18.98 1.69
C SER A 98 20.99 -18.78 2.76
N GLU A 99 21.35 -19.06 4.03
CA GLU A 99 20.47 -18.77 5.17
C GLU A 99 20.09 -17.29 5.21
N GLN A 100 21.02 -16.42 4.84
CA GLN A 100 20.80 -14.98 4.81
C GLN A 100 19.75 -14.62 3.75
N ASP A 101 19.76 -15.28 2.61
CA ASP A 101 18.76 -15.06 1.57
C ASP A 101 17.36 -15.44 2.04
N TRP A 102 17.24 -16.59 2.71
CA TRP A 102 15.97 -17.01 3.29
C TRP A 102 15.49 -16.07 4.38
N LYS A 103 16.40 -15.52 5.17
CA LYS A 103 16.07 -14.53 6.19
C LYS A 103 15.51 -13.25 5.57
N ARG A 104 16.10 -12.79 4.46
CA ARG A 104 15.61 -11.60 3.76
C ARG A 104 14.18 -11.78 3.25
N ILE A 105 13.86 -12.95 2.72
CA ILE A 105 12.49 -13.27 2.29
C ILE A 105 11.55 -13.30 3.50
N SER A 106 11.98 -13.91 4.59
CA SER A 106 11.18 -13.97 5.82
C SER A 106 10.90 -12.57 6.38
N ASP A 107 11.90 -11.69 6.39
CA ASP A 107 11.75 -10.31 6.85
C ASP A 107 10.79 -9.54 5.94
N ALA A 108 10.90 -9.73 4.62
CA ALA A 108 10.00 -9.10 3.66
C ALA A 108 8.57 -9.61 3.85
N ALA A 109 8.39 -10.90 4.07
CA ALA A 109 7.08 -11.50 4.33
C ALA A 109 6.43 -10.91 5.58
N ALA A 110 7.22 -10.69 6.63
CA ALA A 110 6.71 -10.07 7.87
C ALA A 110 6.22 -8.63 7.62
N LEU A 111 6.95 -7.84 6.81
CA LEU A 111 6.54 -6.50 6.45
C LEU A 111 5.25 -6.51 5.63
N ILE A 112 5.11 -7.47 4.72
CA ILE A 112 3.90 -7.63 3.92
C ILE A 112 2.72 -8.04 4.81
N ASP A 113 2.94 -8.94 5.78
CA ASP A 113 1.91 -9.34 6.74
C ASP A 113 1.40 -8.14 7.54
N ASN A 114 2.30 -7.31 8.03
CA ASN A 114 1.94 -6.09 8.76
C ASN A 114 1.18 -5.10 7.88
N TYR A 115 1.61 -4.95 6.65
CA TYR A 115 0.93 -4.07 5.69
C TYR A 115 -0.49 -4.57 5.40
N LYS A 116 -0.64 -5.87 5.16
CA LYS A 116 -1.95 -6.48 4.97
C LYS A 116 -2.87 -6.21 6.17
N LEU A 117 -2.34 -6.33 7.38
CA LEU A 117 -3.10 -6.07 8.60
C LEU A 117 -3.55 -4.61 8.66
N GLN A 118 -2.67 -3.66 8.33
CA GLN A 118 -3.01 -2.24 8.31
C GLN A 118 -4.12 -1.94 7.30
N LEU A 119 -4.05 -2.53 6.11
CA LEU A 119 -5.08 -2.36 5.09
C LEU A 119 -6.41 -2.97 5.53
N SER A 120 -6.38 -4.13 6.17
CA SER A 120 -7.58 -4.78 6.69
C SER A 120 -8.24 -3.95 7.80
N GLN A 121 -7.44 -3.37 8.69
CA GLN A 121 -7.95 -2.50 9.75
C GLN A 121 -8.59 -1.24 9.17
N PHE A 122 -7.95 -0.64 8.18
CA PHE A 122 -8.50 0.52 7.48
C PHE A 122 -9.82 0.16 6.80
N GLU A 123 -9.89 -0.97 6.13
CA GLU A 123 -11.10 -1.42 5.43
C GLU A 123 -12.28 -1.54 6.39
N VAL A 124 -12.09 -2.20 7.52
CA VAL A 124 -13.16 -2.43 8.51
C VAL A 124 -13.51 -1.14 9.24
N SER A 125 -12.52 -0.38 9.68
CA SER A 125 -12.73 0.79 10.55
C SER A 125 -13.15 2.04 9.81
N ASN A 126 -12.72 2.21 8.55
CA ASN A 126 -12.91 3.45 7.82
C ASN A 126 -13.64 3.25 6.48
N TRP A 127 -13.15 2.35 5.66
CA TRP A 127 -13.63 2.19 4.29
C TRP A 127 -15.08 1.73 4.22
N GLU A 128 -15.43 0.66 4.94
CA GLU A 128 -16.78 0.11 4.93
C GLU A 128 -17.81 1.13 5.42
N LYS A 129 -17.47 1.88 6.47
CA LYS A 129 -18.33 2.93 6.99
C LYS A 129 -18.52 4.06 5.99
N PHE A 130 -17.45 4.45 5.32
CA PHE A 130 -17.49 5.48 4.29
C PHE A 130 -18.39 5.08 3.14
N ILE A 131 -18.25 3.86 2.64
CA ILE A 131 -19.07 3.35 1.54
C ILE A 131 -20.55 3.29 1.93
N LYS A 132 -20.86 2.85 3.14
CA LYS A 132 -22.24 2.82 3.64
C LYS A 132 -22.85 4.22 3.69
N LEU A 133 -22.09 5.20 4.17
CA LEU A 133 -22.56 6.59 4.24
C LEU A 133 -22.84 7.15 2.84
N ASN A 134 -22.01 6.85 1.87
CA ASN A 134 -22.22 7.31 0.50
C ASN A 134 -23.43 6.67 -0.16
N LYS A 135 -23.68 5.38 0.11
CA LYS A 135 -24.87 4.70 -0.41
C LYS A 135 -26.16 5.29 0.14
N LYS A 136 -26.14 5.72 1.42
CA LYS A 136 -27.31 6.34 2.05
C LYS A 136 -27.56 7.76 1.53
N SER A 137 -26.54 8.43 1.04
CA SER A 137 -26.63 9.79 0.51
C SER A 137 -27.20 9.84 -0.91
N ASN A 138 -27.29 8.71 -1.55
CA ASN A 138 -27.84 8.58 -2.89
C ASN A 138 -29.30 8.13 -2.83
#